data_0b7babdaa5f19ddb22329f7c20d1a3c6
#
_entry.id   0b7babdaa5f19ddb22329f7c20d1a3c6
#
_cell.length_a   1.000
_cell.length_b   1.000
_cell.length_c   1.000
_cell.angle_alpha   90.00
_cell.angle_beta   90.00
_cell.angle_gamma   90.00
#
_symmetry.space_group_name_H-M   'P 1'
#
loop_
_entity.id
_entity.type
_entity.pdbx_description
1 polymer ?
#
loop_
_entity_poly.entity_id
_entity_poly.type
_entity_poly.pdbx_seq_one_letter_code
_entity_poly.pdbx_strand_id
1 'polypeptide(L)'
;MTVMTQLDEWSSEVISVMAEIPEISHLKIADLHQISLGLLRRNATRLHAICRYNKGVKKTQSLGPNDVRCIDIHPESLTPGWERYAKFLLYHEYLHALGYSTHGNEFRRVEALWPDYSANELGKSFSKMLLEKRAKWFWLCPSCERRHLRSRRGNGRYRCRECRVVLKDIPNF
;
A
#
# COMPACT_ATOMS: atom_id res chain seq x y z
N MET A 1 -17.42 4.43 -15.64
CA MET A 1 -17.21 3.58 -14.45
C MET A 1 -16.72 4.48 -13.32
N THR A 2 -17.32 4.43 -12.15
CA THR A 2 -16.82 5.20 -11.01
C THR A 2 -15.62 4.48 -10.38
N VAL A 3 -14.76 5.23 -9.65
CA VAL A 3 -13.61 4.66 -8.93
C VAL A 3 -14.03 3.56 -7.93
N MET A 4 -15.18 3.73 -7.29
CA MET A 4 -15.68 2.73 -6.34
C MET A 4 -16.19 1.47 -7.08
N THR A 5 -16.88 1.61 -8.20
CA THR A 5 -17.30 0.45 -9.02
C THR A 5 -16.10 -0.39 -9.46
N GLN A 6 -15.03 0.25 -9.90
CA GLN A 6 -13.79 -0.44 -10.29
C GLN A 6 -13.14 -1.19 -9.12
N LEU A 7 -13.13 -0.56 -7.93
CA LEU A 7 -12.57 -1.18 -6.72
C LEU A 7 -13.40 -2.40 -6.30
N ASP A 8 -14.73 -2.32 -6.38
CA ASP A 8 -15.63 -3.44 -6.07
C ASP A 8 -15.45 -4.61 -7.04
N GLU A 9 -15.27 -4.33 -8.34
CA GLU A 9 -14.98 -5.36 -9.35
C GLU A 9 -13.65 -6.07 -9.05
N TRP A 10 -12.56 -5.31 -8.80
CA TRP A 10 -11.26 -5.90 -8.47
C TRP A 10 -11.28 -6.66 -7.14
N SER A 11 -12.06 -6.18 -6.17
CA SER A 11 -12.30 -6.90 -4.92
C SER A 11 -12.91 -8.27 -5.17
N SER A 12 -13.98 -8.32 -5.99
CA SER A 12 -14.67 -9.58 -6.31
C SER A 12 -13.74 -10.57 -7.03
N GLU A 13 -12.92 -10.08 -7.96
CA GLU A 13 -11.91 -10.90 -8.63
C GLU A 13 -10.87 -11.46 -7.63
N VAL A 14 -10.36 -10.61 -6.73
CA VAL A 14 -9.38 -11.03 -5.71
C VAL A 14 -9.97 -12.08 -4.78
N ILE A 15 -11.20 -11.89 -4.31
CA ILE A 15 -11.89 -12.86 -3.43
C ILE A 15 -12.11 -14.18 -4.15
N SER A 16 -12.45 -14.16 -5.45
CA SER A 16 -12.59 -15.37 -6.25
C SER A 16 -11.27 -16.15 -6.36
N VAL A 17 -10.16 -15.45 -6.62
CA VAL A 17 -8.83 -16.06 -6.64
C VAL A 17 -8.45 -16.63 -5.25
N MET A 18 -8.77 -15.92 -4.17
CA MET A 18 -8.49 -16.39 -2.80
C MET A 18 -9.23 -17.67 -2.48
N ALA A 19 -10.45 -17.85 -2.96
CA ALA A 19 -11.26 -19.04 -2.73
C ALA A 19 -10.63 -20.30 -3.38
N GLU A 20 -9.80 -20.12 -4.40
CA GLU A 20 -9.09 -21.22 -5.10
C GLU A 20 -7.75 -21.56 -4.46
N ILE A 21 -7.25 -20.78 -3.48
CA ILE A 21 -6.00 -21.05 -2.78
C ILE A 21 -6.24 -22.08 -1.66
N PRO A 22 -5.73 -23.34 -1.79
CA PRO A 22 -6.07 -24.43 -0.85
C PRO A 22 -5.72 -24.09 0.61
N GLU A 23 -4.62 -23.37 0.83
CA GLU A 23 -4.11 -23.04 2.17
C GLU A 23 -5.04 -22.13 2.97
N ILE A 24 -5.90 -21.35 2.31
CA ILE A 24 -6.81 -20.39 2.92
C ILE A 24 -8.28 -20.63 2.58
N SER A 25 -8.61 -21.51 1.64
CA SER A 25 -9.97 -21.79 1.17
C SER A 25 -10.93 -22.26 2.30
N HIS A 26 -10.38 -22.82 3.38
CA HIS A 26 -11.14 -23.23 4.58
C HIS A 26 -11.54 -22.06 5.48
N LEU A 27 -10.99 -20.84 5.23
CA LEU A 27 -11.32 -19.63 5.98
C LEU A 27 -12.62 -19.00 5.45
N LYS A 28 -13.11 -17.98 6.14
CA LYS A 28 -14.36 -17.28 5.78
C LYS A 28 -14.19 -16.33 4.58
N ILE A 29 -13.73 -16.85 3.45
CA ILE A 29 -13.44 -16.06 2.24
C ILE A 29 -14.70 -15.33 1.73
N ALA A 30 -15.87 -15.99 1.74
CA ALA A 30 -17.13 -15.39 1.30
C ALA A 30 -17.54 -14.16 2.12
N ASP A 31 -17.18 -14.11 3.40
CA ASP A 31 -17.51 -12.98 4.29
C ASP A 31 -16.71 -11.71 3.92
N LEU A 32 -15.63 -11.84 3.15
CA LEU A 32 -14.83 -10.68 2.68
C LEU A 32 -15.65 -9.73 1.81
N HIS A 33 -16.67 -10.20 1.10
CA HIS A 33 -17.58 -9.36 0.31
C HIS A 33 -18.36 -8.34 1.15
N GLN A 34 -18.47 -8.56 2.47
CA GLN A 34 -19.20 -7.68 3.37
C GLN A 34 -18.34 -6.51 3.88
N ILE A 35 -17.02 -6.57 3.66
CA ILE A 35 -16.10 -5.54 4.14
C ILE A 35 -16.22 -4.30 3.26
N SER A 36 -16.51 -3.16 3.88
CA SER A 36 -16.56 -1.88 3.20
C SER A 36 -15.16 -1.50 2.66
N LEU A 37 -15.11 -1.08 1.41
CA LEU A 37 -13.91 -0.58 0.77
C LEU A 37 -13.88 0.94 0.78
N GLY A 38 -12.71 1.52 0.91
CA GLY A 38 -12.50 2.96 0.97
C GLY A 38 -11.16 3.39 0.38
N LEU A 39 -10.92 4.69 0.47
CA LEU A 39 -9.72 5.30 -0.07
C LEU A 39 -8.89 5.98 1.03
N LEU A 40 -7.59 5.76 0.98
CA LEU A 40 -6.63 6.53 1.77
C LEU A 40 -6.59 8.00 1.31
N ARG A 41 -6.04 8.85 2.16
CA ARG A 41 -5.75 10.23 1.78
C ARG A 41 -4.71 10.25 0.64
N ARG A 42 -4.96 11.05 -0.39
CA ARG A 42 -4.02 11.20 -1.55
C ARG A 42 -2.60 11.58 -1.16
N ASN A 43 -2.41 12.18 0.01
CA ASN A 43 -1.08 12.59 0.48
C ASN A 43 -0.36 11.53 1.31
N ALA A 44 -0.90 10.34 1.48
CA ALA A 44 -0.18 9.21 2.07
C ALA A 44 0.96 8.79 1.12
N THR A 45 2.19 8.71 1.61
CA THR A 45 3.36 8.31 0.80
C THR A 45 4.04 7.05 1.31
N ARG A 46 3.66 6.59 2.50
CA ARG A 46 4.22 5.41 3.15
C ARG A 46 3.21 4.29 3.37
N LEU A 47 1.93 4.61 3.24
CA LEU A 47 0.83 3.69 3.42
C LEU A 47 0.13 3.53 2.08
N HIS A 48 0.11 2.32 1.54
CA HIS A 48 -0.49 2.02 0.25
C HIS A 48 -1.88 1.39 0.40
N ALA A 49 -2.09 0.63 1.47
CA ALA A 49 -3.37 0.09 1.89
C ALA A 49 -3.41 -0.10 3.42
N ILE A 50 -4.57 -0.36 3.98
CA ILE A 50 -4.75 -0.66 5.39
C ILE A 50 -6.06 -1.38 5.67
N CYS A 51 -6.00 -2.48 6.41
CA CYS A 51 -7.14 -3.11 7.05
C CYS A 51 -7.42 -2.44 8.40
N ARG A 52 -8.60 -1.84 8.56
CA ARG A 52 -9.03 -1.17 9.78
C ARG A 52 -10.04 -2.03 10.53
N TYR A 53 -9.71 -2.35 11.76
CA TYR A 53 -10.60 -3.10 12.64
C TYR A 53 -11.63 -2.20 13.34
N ASN A 54 -12.71 -2.79 13.78
CA ASN A 54 -13.73 -2.15 14.60
C ASN A 54 -13.13 -1.63 15.92
N LYS A 55 -13.76 -0.60 16.50
CA LYS A 55 -13.30 -0.02 17.77
C LYS A 55 -13.41 -1.07 18.88
N GLY A 56 -12.34 -1.21 19.66
CA GLY A 56 -12.28 -2.15 20.78
C GLY A 56 -11.79 -3.56 20.44
N VAL A 57 -11.61 -3.89 19.16
CA VAL A 57 -11.03 -5.18 18.72
C VAL A 57 -9.57 -5.28 19.17
N LYS A 58 -9.24 -6.37 19.86
CA LYS A 58 -7.87 -6.66 20.32
C LYS A 58 -7.18 -7.60 19.33
N LYS A 59 -6.00 -7.24 18.84
CA LYS A 59 -5.21 -8.07 17.90
C LYS A 59 -4.69 -9.39 18.51
N THR A 60 -4.90 -9.61 19.80
CA THR A 60 -4.52 -10.84 20.50
C THR A 60 -5.57 -11.95 20.42
N GLN A 61 -6.76 -11.65 19.92
CA GLN A 61 -7.84 -12.62 19.73
C GLN A 61 -7.85 -13.17 18.30
N SER A 62 -8.56 -14.27 18.07
CA SER A 62 -8.81 -14.77 16.71
C SER A 62 -9.66 -13.74 15.96
N LEU A 63 -9.09 -13.14 14.93
CA LEU A 63 -9.74 -12.11 14.12
C LEU A 63 -10.38 -12.73 12.88
N GLY A 64 -11.44 -12.09 12.39
CA GLY A 64 -12.12 -12.48 11.17
C GLY A 64 -12.75 -11.28 10.45
N PRO A 65 -13.39 -11.52 9.29
CA PRO A 65 -13.98 -10.45 8.48
C PRO A 65 -14.95 -9.54 9.25
N ASN A 66 -15.72 -10.08 10.20
CA ASN A 66 -16.67 -9.32 11.02
C ASN A 66 -16.02 -8.33 11.99
N ASP A 67 -14.73 -8.51 12.28
CA ASP A 67 -13.97 -7.61 13.14
C ASP A 67 -13.44 -6.40 12.35
N VAL A 68 -13.52 -6.43 11.03
CA VAL A 68 -13.00 -5.39 10.13
C VAL A 68 -14.07 -4.34 9.87
N ARG A 69 -13.70 -3.08 10.06
CA ARG A 69 -14.54 -1.93 9.75
C ARG A 69 -14.50 -1.58 8.26
N CYS A 70 -13.31 -1.52 7.68
CA CYS A 70 -13.09 -1.22 6.27
C CYS A 70 -11.66 -1.55 5.86
N ILE A 71 -11.47 -1.69 4.56
CA ILE A 71 -10.14 -1.71 3.92
C ILE A 71 -10.02 -0.47 3.04
N ASP A 72 -9.01 0.36 3.31
CA ASP A 72 -8.71 1.53 2.50
C ASP A 72 -7.46 1.27 1.64
N ILE A 73 -7.51 1.60 0.35
CA ILE A 73 -6.35 1.58 -0.54
C ILE A 73 -6.00 2.97 -1.07
N HIS A 74 -4.77 3.15 -1.50
CA HIS A 74 -4.33 4.44 -2.01
C HIS A 74 -4.98 4.75 -3.36
N PRO A 75 -5.63 5.92 -3.56
CA PRO A 75 -6.36 6.24 -4.79
C PRO A 75 -5.49 6.20 -6.06
N GLU A 76 -4.19 6.45 -5.95
CA GLU A 76 -3.27 6.34 -7.09
C GLU A 76 -3.09 4.89 -7.56
N SER A 77 -3.35 3.88 -6.72
CA SER A 77 -3.31 2.48 -7.16
C SER A 77 -4.47 2.11 -8.09
N LEU A 78 -5.51 2.95 -8.15
CA LEU A 78 -6.65 2.78 -9.05
C LEU A 78 -6.46 3.49 -10.40
N THR A 79 -5.31 4.11 -10.63
CA THR A 79 -4.97 4.72 -11.91
C THR A 79 -4.41 3.70 -12.89
N PRO A 80 -4.53 3.91 -14.22
CA PRO A 80 -4.03 2.98 -15.22
C PRO A 80 -2.57 2.57 -14.98
N GLY A 81 -2.27 1.30 -15.16
CA GLY A 81 -0.93 0.73 -14.97
C GLY A 81 -0.66 0.19 -13.55
N TRP A 82 -1.54 0.44 -12.58
CA TRP A 82 -1.39 -0.05 -11.21
C TRP A 82 -2.39 -1.13 -10.80
N GLU A 83 -3.23 -1.61 -11.71
CA GLU A 83 -4.26 -2.63 -11.44
C GLU A 83 -3.69 -3.88 -10.74
N ARG A 84 -2.59 -4.44 -11.27
CA ARG A 84 -1.92 -5.61 -10.69
C ARG A 84 -1.53 -5.36 -9.23
N TYR A 85 -1.00 -4.17 -8.96
CA TYR A 85 -0.59 -3.79 -7.62
C TYR A 85 -1.78 -3.53 -6.70
N ALA A 86 -2.84 -2.91 -7.19
CA ALA A 86 -4.08 -2.69 -6.43
C ALA A 86 -4.72 -4.02 -5.99
N LYS A 87 -4.79 -5.00 -6.90
CA LYS A 87 -5.28 -6.36 -6.59
C LYS A 87 -4.40 -7.05 -5.55
N PHE A 88 -3.08 -6.93 -5.65
CA PHE A 88 -2.16 -7.43 -4.63
C PHE A 88 -2.37 -6.74 -3.26
N LEU A 89 -2.59 -5.42 -3.24
CA LEU A 89 -2.89 -4.70 -2.00
C LEU A 89 -4.19 -5.20 -1.36
N LEU A 90 -5.25 -5.43 -2.15
CA LEU A 90 -6.50 -6.01 -1.66
C LEU A 90 -6.27 -7.40 -1.07
N TYR A 91 -5.54 -8.26 -1.77
CA TYR A 91 -5.17 -9.58 -1.26
C TYR A 91 -4.44 -9.49 0.08
N HIS A 92 -3.43 -8.65 0.18
CA HIS A 92 -2.66 -8.40 1.41
C HIS A 92 -3.57 -7.98 2.59
N GLU A 93 -4.46 -7.03 2.37
CA GLU A 93 -5.35 -6.53 3.43
C GLU A 93 -6.45 -7.55 3.77
N TYR A 94 -6.88 -8.38 2.82
CA TYR A 94 -7.79 -9.48 3.09
C TYR A 94 -7.15 -10.58 3.92
N LEU A 95 -5.86 -10.85 3.78
CA LEU A 95 -5.17 -11.75 4.71
C LEU A 95 -5.23 -11.23 6.14
N HIS A 96 -5.08 -9.91 6.34
CA HIS A 96 -5.30 -9.32 7.66
C HIS A 96 -6.74 -9.51 8.15
N ALA A 97 -7.72 -9.36 7.28
CA ALA A 97 -9.13 -9.57 7.60
C ALA A 97 -9.44 -11.03 7.95
N LEU A 98 -8.70 -12.00 7.41
CA LEU A 98 -8.82 -13.44 7.72
C LEU A 98 -8.06 -13.86 8.97
N GLY A 99 -7.45 -12.92 9.71
CA GLY A 99 -6.81 -13.19 10.99
C GLY A 99 -5.28 -13.20 11.00
N TYR A 100 -4.63 -13.06 9.85
CA TYR A 100 -3.17 -12.92 9.80
C TYR A 100 -2.76 -11.50 10.25
N SER A 101 -2.85 -11.22 11.55
CA SER A 101 -2.72 -9.85 12.10
C SER A 101 -1.31 -9.26 12.05
N THR A 102 -0.28 -10.07 11.84
CA THR A 102 1.13 -9.67 11.80
C THR A 102 1.83 -10.21 10.57
N HIS A 103 2.84 -9.49 10.07
CA HIS A 103 3.64 -9.90 8.90
C HIS A 103 4.71 -10.95 9.26
N GLY A 104 4.38 -11.95 10.10
CA GLY A 104 5.23 -13.06 10.46
C GLY A 104 5.44 -14.08 9.31
N ASN A 105 6.14 -15.17 9.61
CA ASN A 105 6.47 -16.19 8.61
C ASN A 105 5.22 -16.81 7.96
N GLU A 106 4.18 -17.05 8.74
CA GLU A 106 2.91 -17.61 8.25
C GLU A 106 2.24 -16.64 7.26
N PHE A 107 2.11 -15.37 7.64
CA PHE A 107 1.60 -14.34 6.74
C PHE A 107 2.38 -14.31 5.42
N ARG A 108 3.73 -14.27 5.50
CA ARG A 108 4.58 -14.20 4.30
C ARG A 108 4.45 -15.43 3.42
N ARG A 109 4.28 -16.60 4.01
CA ARG A 109 4.05 -17.84 3.28
C ARG A 109 2.75 -17.77 2.48
N VAL A 110 1.67 -17.31 3.12
CA VAL A 110 0.37 -17.17 2.46
C VAL A 110 0.37 -16.03 1.45
N GLU A 111 0.95 -14.87 1.79
CA GLU A 111 1.09 -13.75 0.86
C GLU A 111 1.79 -14.13 -0.45
N ALA A 112 2.78 -15.01 -0.38
CA ALA A 112 3.52 -15.52 -1.55
C ALA A 112 2.70 -16.45 -2.46
N LEU A 113 1.51 -16.89 -2.05
CA LEU A 113 0.60 -17.70 -2.87
C LEU A 113 -0.21 -16.87 -3.87
N TRP A 114 -0.12 -15.53 -3.81
CA TRP A 114 -0.75 -14.69 -4.82
C TRP A 114 -0.22 -15.05 -6.22
N PRO A 115 -1.11 -15.36 -7.21
CA PRO A 115 -0.69 -15.86 -8.52
C PRO A 115 0.25 -14.92 -9.28
N ASP A 116 0.10 -13.60 -9.07
CA ASP A 116 1.03 -12.61 -9.62
C ASP A 116 2.14 -12.28 -8.61
N TYR A 117 3.12 -13.18 -8.50
CA TYR A 117 4.26 -13.03 -7.57
C TYR A 117 5.13 -11.79 -7.83
N SER A 118 5.05 -11.19 -9.04
CA SER A 118 5.78 -9.95 -9.36
C SER A 118 5.05 -8.69 -8.91
N ALA A 119 3.76 -8.77 -8.56
CA ALA A 119 2.98 -7.60 -8.11
C ALA A 119 3.56 -6.96 -6.84
N ASN A 120 4.11 -7.76 -5.92
CA ASN A 120 4.79 -7.27 -4.71
C ASN A 120 5.96 -6.32 -5.05
N GLU A 121 6.72 -6.57 -6.11
CA GLU A 121 7.86 -5.73 -6.51
C GLU A 121 7.43 -4.33 -6.95
N LEU A 122 6.17 -4.18 -7.41
CA LEU A 122 5.61 -2.89 -7.80
C LEU A 122 5.51 -1.91 -6.62
N GLY A 123 5.51 -2.38 -5.38
CA GLY A 123 5.45 -1.54 -4.19
C GLY A 123 6.56 -0.50 -4.10
N LYS A 124 7.79 -0.86 -4.51
CA LYS A 124 8.93 0.06 -4.55
C LYS A 124 8.72 1.15 -5.61
N SER A 125 8.28 0.75 -6.80
CA SER A 125 7.99 1.67 -7.91
C SER A 125 6.83 2.59 -7.58
N PHE A 126 5.78 2.07 -6.94
CA PHE A 126 4.63 2.84 -6.47
C PHE A 126 5.03 3.88 -5.41
N SER A 127 5.82 3.48 -4.40
CA SER A 127 6.37 4.41 -3.41
C SER A 127 7.17 5.54 -4.07
N LYS A 128 8.01 5.20 -5.04
CA LYS A 128 8.82 6.18 -5.79
C LYS A 128 7.91 7.17 -6.53
N MET A 129 6.92 6.68 -7.26
CA MET A 129 5.94 7.49 -7.98
C MET A 129 5.19 8.45 -7.03
N LEU A 130 4.73 7.98 -5.87
CA LEU A 130 4.06 8.82 -4.88
C LEU A 130 4.97 9.95 -4.35
N LEU A 131 6.25 9.64 -4.12
CA LEU A 131 7.24 10.64 -3.70
C LEU A 131 7.51 11.67 -4.81
N GLU A 132 7.61 11.24 -6.06
CA GLU A 132 7.81 12.10 -7.23
C GLU A 132 6.63 13.04 -7.43
N LYS A 133 5.40 12.53 -7.41
CA LYS A 133 4.17 13.34 -7.52
C LYS A 133 4.05 14.39 -6.42
N ARG A 134 4.58 14.12 -5.24
CA ARG A 134 4.50 15.01 -4.08
C ARG A 134 5.67 15.97 -3.95
N ALA A 135 6.78 15.69 -4.62
CA ALA A 135 7.99 16.48 -4.50
C ALA A 135 7.80 17.86 -5.14
N LYS A 136 7.87 18.90 -4.34
CA LYS A 136 7.88 20.30 -4.78
C LYS A 136 9.30 20.85 -4.91
N TRP A 137 10.29 20.11 -4.41
CA TRP A 137 11.67 20.52 -4.29
C TRP A 137 12.62 19.35 -4.51
N PHE A 138 13.79 19.66 -5.05
CA PHE A 138 14.97 18.82 -4.93
C PHE A 138 15.93 19.46 -3.94
N TRP A 139 16.46 18.69 -3.02
CA TRP A 139 17.67 19.08 -2.31
C TRP A 139 18.85 18.56 -3.10
N LEU A 140 19.55 19.45 -3.77
CA LEU A 140 20.68 19.14 -4.66
C LEU A 140 22.00 19.29 -3.89
N CYS A 141 22.86 18.29 -3.97
CA CYS A 141 24.24 18.42 -3.52
C CYS A 141 25.06 19.15 -4.62
N PRO A 142 25.67 20.31 -4.33
CA PRO A 142 26.46 21.01 -5.34
C PRO A 142 27.82 20.34 -5.66
N SER A 143 28.23 19.34 -4.86
CA SER A 143 29.50 18.62 -5.04
C SER A 143 29.35 17.32 -5.82
N CYS A 144 28.35 16.46 -5.47
CA CYS A 144 28.15 15.16 -6.13
C CYS A 144 26.87 15.11 -6.97
N GLU A 145 26.18 16.23 -7.13
CA GLU A 145 24.95 16.40 -7.91
C GLU A 145 23.80 15.47 -7.52
N ARG A 146 23.91 14.75 -6.40
CA ARG A 146 22.84 13.90 -5.89
C ARG A 146 21.62 14.73 -5.56
N ARG A 147 20.47 14.28 -6.06
CA ARG A 147 19.16 14.92 -5.88
C ARG A 147 18.31 14.10 -4.88
N HIS A 148 17.66 14.81 -3.97
CA HIS A 148 16.74 14.22 -3.01
C HIS A 148 15.38 14.88 -3.14
N LEU A 149 14.37 14.13 -3.57
CA LEU A 149 12.99 14.58 -3.68
C LEU A 149 12.42 14.97 -2.31
N ARG A 150 11.81 16.15 -2.22
CA ARG A 150 11.26 16.69 -0.97
C ARG A 150 9.96 17.48 -1.21
N SER A 151 9.05 17.42 -0.25
CA SER A 151 7.81 18.19 -0.27
C SER A 151 7.97 19.63 0.25
N ARG A 152 9.12 19.96 0.86
CA ARG A 152 9.42 21.27 1.45
C ARG A 152 10.90 21.64 1.25
N ARG A 153 11.19 22.95 1.41
CA ARG A 153 12.56 23.48 1.42
C ARG A 153 13.36 22.96 2.60
N GLY A 154 14.64 22.79 2.40
CA GLY A 154 15.63 22.51 3.43
C GLY A 154 16.12 23.78 4.13
N ASN A 155 16.07 24.92 3.43
CA ASN A 155 16.52 26.23 3.92
C ASN A 155 17.94 26.19 4.51
N GLY A 156 18.86 25.47 3.83
CA GLY A 156 20.25 25.34 4.24
C GLY A 156 20.50 24.46 5.48
N ARG A 157 19.47 23.83 6.07
CA ARG A 157 19.59 23.04 7.30
C ARG A 157 20.22 21.67 7.11
N TYR A 158 20.27 21.17 5.87
CA TYR A 158 20.68 19.80 5.59
C TYR A 158 21.96 19.74 4.79
N ARG A 159 22.79 18.74 5.09
CA ARG A 159 24.06 18.48 4.42
C ARG A 159 24.01 17.14 3.67
N CYS A 160 24.75 17.04 2.59
CA CYS A 160 24.98 15.78 1.90
C CYS A 160 25.66 14.79 2.86
N ARG A 161 25.20 13.55 2.89
CA ARG A 161 25.79 12.53 3.78
C ARG A 161 27.22 12.17 3.41
N GLU A 162 27.56 12.25 2.13
CA GLU A 162 28.88 11.89 1.60
C GLU A 162 29.81 13.11 1.56
N CYS A 163 29.37 14.18 0.89
CA CYS A 163 30.24 15.33 0.66
C CYS A 163 30.25 16.34 1.84
N ARG A 164 29.34 16.19 2.81
CA ARG A 164 29.17 17.09 3.98
C ARG A 164 28.86 18.54 3.65
N VAL A 165 28.68 18.89 2.36
CA VAL A 165 28.29 20.24 1.93
C VAL A 165 26.80 20.48 2.11
N VAL A 166 26.41 21.75 2.27
CA VAL A 166 25.00 22.14 2.42
C VAL A 166 24.25 21.89 1.13
N LEU A 167 23.07 21.27 1.22
CA LEU A 167 22.19 21.01 0.09
C LEU A 167 21.48 22.29 -0.35
N LYS A 168 21.35 22.47 -1.66
CA LYS A 168 20.62 23.59 -2.28
C LYS A 168 19.18 23.19 -2.59
N ASP A 169 18.22 24.08 -2.32
CA ASP A 169 16.81 23.89 -2.67
C ASP A 169 16.59 24.29 -4.13
N ILE A 170 16.19 23.35 -4.96
CA ILE A 170 15.81 23.54 -6.37
C ILE A 170 14.33 23.24 -6.51
N PRO A 171 13.49 24.12 -7.08
CA PRO A 171 12.09 23.84 -7.35
C PRO A 171 11.94 22.66 -8.29
N ASN A 172 10.92 21.81 -8.03
CA ASN A 172 10.50 20.73 -8.92
C ASN A 172 9.18 21.14 -9.58
N PHE A 173 9.26 21.61 -10.83
CA PHE A 173 8.11 22.04 -11.63
C PHE A 173 7.55 20.89 -12.44
#